data_c7515d5381255b545841f690cad19691
#
_entry.id   c7515d5381255b545841f690cad19691
#
_cell.length_a   1.000
_cell.length_b   1.000
_cell.length_c   1.000
_cell.angle_alpha   90.00
_cell.angle_beta   90.00
_cell.angle_gamma   90.00
#
_symmetry.space_group_name_H-M   'P 1'
#
loop_
_entity.id
_entity.type
_entity.pdbx_description
1 polymer ?
#
loop_
_entity_poly.entity_id
_entity_poly.type
_entity_poly.pdbx_seq_one_letter_code
_entity_poly.pdbx_strand_id
1 'polypeptide(L)'
;MNGALTVGTLDGANVEMHRVLGDENMFLFGLKTEEVAETRRNGYNPYRIYSRDPAIHAVLDQINKGFSDGVRYEDLHERLLFGNGGTPDEYMLLADFPSYCEAERRMVETYADRTKWNQMSLHNIARSGIFAADRSIADYAERIWKVPYKK
;
A
#
# COMPACT_ATOMS: atom_id res chain seq x y z
N MET A 1 -4.31 -13.02 6.35
CA MET A 1 -5.35 -12.29 7.11
C MET A 1 -5.47 -12.90 8.49
N ASN A 2 -5.24 -12.10 9.52
CA ASN A 2 -5.13 -12.56 10.91
C ASN A 2 -5.77 -11.57 11.90
N GLY A 3 -6.61 -10.66 11.40
CA GLY A 3 -7.25 -9.59 12.17
C GLY A 3 -6.52 -8.26 12.14
N ALA A 4 -5.28 -8.19 11.66
CA ALA A 4 -4.63 -6.91 11.38
C ALA A 4 -5.32 -6.22 10.19
N LEU A 5 -5.68 -4.95 10.35
CA LEU A 5 -6.27 -4.18 9.26
C LEU A 5 -5.18 -3.70 8.31
N THR A 6 -5.48 -3.71 7.02
CA THR A 6 -4.52 -3.37 5.97
C THR A 6 -4.68 -1.92 5.55
N VAL A 7 -3.55 -1.19 5.54
CA VAL A 7 -3.37 0.07 4.80
C VAL A 7 -2.50 -0.25 3.60
N GLY A 8 -2.94 0.04 2.39
CA GLY A 8 -2.15 -0.33 1.20
C GLY A 8 -2.77 0.10 -0.11
N THR A 9 -2.00 -0.03 -1.16
CA THR A 9 -2.43 0.18 -2.54
C THR A 9 -3.22 -1.02 -3.06
N LEU A 10 -4.06 -0.81 -4.09
CA LEU A 10 -4.88 -1.87 -4.68
C LEU A 10 -4.07 -2.64 -5.73
N ASP A 11 -3.04 -3.36 -5.27
CA ASP A 11 -2.18 -4.20 -6.09
C ASP A 11 -1.82 -5.52 -5.37
N GLY A 12 -1.20 -6.45 -6.09
CA GLY A 12 -0.78 -7.74 -5.55
C GLY A 12 -1.89 -8.43 -4.74
N ALA A 13 -1.55 -8.95 -3.57
CA ALA A 13 -2.49 -9.66 -2.69
C ALA A 13 -3.63 -8.77 -2.15
N ASN A 14 -3.46 -7.45 -2.16
CA ASN A 14 -4.51 -6.53 -1.71
C ASN A 14 -5.74 -6.58 -2.63
N VAL A 15 -5.57 -6.93 -3.91
CA VAL A 15 -6.70 -7.11 -4.86
C VAL A 15 -7.61 -8.25 -4.39
N GLU A 16 -7.03 -9.39 -4.04
CA GLU A 16 -7.80 -10.53 -3.54
C GLU A 16 -8.39 -10.26 -2.16
N MET A 17 -7.63 -9.61 -1.28
CA MET A 17 -8.13 -9.24 0.05
C MET A 17 -9.29 -8.26 -0.07
N HIS A 18 -9.17 -7.23 -0.89
CA HIS A 18 -10.23 -6.26 -1.12
C HIS A 18 -11.51 -6.91 -1.65
N ARG A 19 -11.39 -7.87 -2.59
CA ARG A 19 -12.54 -8.59 -3.14
C ARG A 19 -13.38 -9.30 -2.07
N VAL A 20 -12.76 -9.76 -0.97
CA VAL A 20 -13.46 -10.48 0.10
C VAL A 20 -13.80 -9.61 1.30
N LEU A 21 -13.12 -8.47 1.48
CA LEU A 21 -13.29 -7.57 2.61
C LEU A 21 -14.17 -6.36 2.29
N GLY A 22 -14.12 -5.86 1.05
CA GLY A 22 -14.75 -4.60 0.66
C GLY A 22 -13.99 -3.36 1.12
N ASP A 23 -14.41 -2.19 0.60
CA ASP A 23 -13.80 -0.89 0.90
C ASP A 23 -13.91 -0.51 2.38
N GLU A 24 -14.96 -0.96 3.05
CA GLU A 24 -15.26 -0.63 4.45
C GLU A 24 -14.34 -1.35 5.46
N ASN A 25 -13.60 -2.38 5.04
CA ASN A 25 -12.76 -3.19 5.92
C ASN A 25 -11.26 -3.11 5.58
N MET A 26 -10.88 -2.16 4.71
CA MET A 26 -9.49 -1.85 4.34
C MET A 26 -9.29 -0.34 4.21
N PHE A 27 -8.07 0.12 4.37
CA PHE A 27 -7.68 1.51 4.13
C PHE A 27 -6.86 1.59 2.86
N LEU A 28 -7.55 1.66 1.71
CA LEU A 28 -6.90 1.76 0.41
C LEU A 28 -6.51 3.21 0.11
N PHE A 29 -5.36 3.34 -0.56
CA PHE A 29 -4.85 4.60 -1.10
C PHE A 29 -4.09 4.35 -2.42
N GLY A 30 -3.62 5.42 -3.04
CA GLY A 30 -2.74 5.38 -4.20
C GLY A 30 -3.45 5.20 -5.53
N LEU A 31 -2.66 5.37 -6.57
CA LEU A 31 -3.09 5.23 -7.97
C LEU A 31 -3.37 3.76 -8.29
N LYS A 32 -4.39 3.53 -9.11
CA LYS A 32 -4.66 2.23 -9.71
C LYS A 32 -3.70 1.97 -10.89
N THR A 33 -3.58 0.73 -11.30
CA THR A 33 -2.67 0.30 -12.37
C THR A 33 -2.83 1.13 -13.66
N GLU A 34 -4.08 1.41 -14.05
CA GLU A 34 -4.40 2.19 -15.23
C GLU A 34 -3.97 3.67 -15.07
N GLU A 35 -4.19 4.23 -13.87
CA GLU A 35 -3.82 5.60 -13.53
C GLU A 35 -2.30 5.77 -13.45
N VAL A 36 -1.57 4.77 -12.96
CA VAL A 36 -0.10 4.73 -13.00
C VAL A 36 0.40 4.79 -14.44
N ALA A 37 -0.17 3.97 -15.33
CA ALA A 37 0.23 3.94 -16.73
C ALA A 37 -0.07 5.28 -17.44
N GLU A 38 -1.20 5.90 -17.14
CA GLU A 38 -1.57 7.21 -17.67
C GLU A 38 -0.66 8.31 -17.13
N THR A 39 -0.41 8.35 -15.84
CA THR A 39 0.46 9.33 -15.19
C THR A 39 1.88 9.28 -15.76
N ARG A 40 2.41 8.08 -16.02
CA ARG A 40 3.71 7.92 -16.70
C ARG A 40 3.70 8.48 -18.12
N ARG A 41 2.67 8.15 -18.90
CA ARG A 41 2.55 8.65 -20.30
C ARG A 41 2.44 10.17 -20.35
N ASN A 42 1.84 10.79 -19.35
CA ASN A 42 1.67 12.24 -19.24
C ASN A 42 2.92 12.95 -18.69
N GLY A 43 4.03 12.24 -18.52
CA GLY A 43 5.30 12.82 -18.09
C GLY A 43 5.36 13.07 -16.59
N TYR A 44 5.20 12.00 -15.80
CA TYR A 44 5.36 12.07 -14.34
C TYR A 44 6.71 12.70 -13.96
N ASN A 45 6.66 13.69 -13.07
CA ASN A 45 7.85 14.39 -12.57
C ASN A 45 7.74 14.63 -11.07
N PRO A 46 8.47 13.85 -10.23
CA PRO A 46 8.41 13.96 -8.79
C PRO A 46 8.95 15.30 -8.27
N TYR A 47 9.95 15.89 -8.92
CA TYR A 47 10.45 17.22 -8.53
C TYR A 47 9.38 18.31 -8.67
N ARG A 48 8.50 18.20 -9.67
CA ARG A 48 7.37 19.14 -9.84
C ARG A 48 6.36 19.02 -8.71
N ILE A 49 6.15 17.80 -8.17
CA ILE A 49 5.28 17.58 -7.00
C ILE A 49 5.96 18.17 -5.77
N TYR A 50 7.21 17.79 -5.51
CA TYR A 50 8.01 18.32 -4.40
C TYR A 50 8.01 19.85 -4.36
N SER A 51 8.20 20.51 -5.50
CA SER A 51 8.28 21.98 -5.57
C SER A 51 6.94 22.70 -5.33
N ARG A 52 5.81 22.00 -5.42
CA ARG A 52 4.46 22.58 -5.33
C ARG A 52 3.70 22.19 -4.07
N ASP A 53 4.03 21.07 -3.46
CA ASP A 53 3.37 20.57 -2.26
C ASP A 53 4.23 20.86 -1.02
N PRO A 54 3.79 21.78 -0.13
CA PRO A 54 4.59 22.14 1.05
C PRO A 54 4.79 20.98 2.03
N ALA A 55 3.86 20.03 2.11
CA ALA A 55 3.97 18.88 3.01
C ALA A 55 5.04 17.92 2.50
N ILE A 56 4.99 17.59 1.21
CA ILE A 56 6.01 16.74 0.56
C ILE A 56 7.39 17.40 0.62
N HIS A 57 7.45 18.72 0.37
CA HIS A 57 8.68 19.50 0.48
C HIS A 57 9.28 19.36 1.89
N ALA A 58 8.47 19.61 2.92
CA ALA A 58 8.95 19.54 4.30
C ALA A 58 9.44 18.13 4.69
N VAL A 59 8.73 17.08 4.28
CA VAL A 59 9.10 15.69 4.55
C VAL A 59 10.42 15.32 3.87
N LEU A 60 10.56 15.62 2.57
CA LEU A 60 11.78 15.30 1.82
C LEU A 60 12.99 16.12 2.29
N ASP A 61 12.78 17.38 2.63
CA ASP A 61 13.82 18.21 3.25
C ASP A 61 14.28 17.63 4.59
N GLN A 62 13.35 17.13 5.40
CA GLN A 62 13.69 16.49 6.67
C GLN A 62 14.50 15.20 6.45
N ILE A 63 14.14 14.40 5.47
CA ILE A 63 14.90 13.21 5.07
C ILE A 63 16.33 13.60 4.66
N ASN A 64 16.46 14.64 3.83
CA ASN A 64 17.76 15.13 3.37
C ASN A 64 18.64 15.68 4.52
N LYS A 65 18.04 16.43 5.44
CA LYS A 65 18.75 16.98 6.62
C LYS A 65 19.12 15.90 7.65
N GLY A 66 18.38 14.80 7.67
CA GLY A 66 18.53 13.73 8.64
C GLY A 66 17.72 13.97 9.91
N PHE A 67 17.90 13.08 10.87
CA PHE A 67 17.20 13.07 12.14
C PHE A 67 18.21 13.23 13.31
N SER A 68 17.72 13.21 14.54
CA SER A 68 18.56 13.37 15.74
C SER A 68 19.58 12.23 15.99
N ASP A 69 19.55 11.18 15.17
CA ASP A 69 20.50 10.07 15.16
C ASP A 69 21.86 10.42 14.48
N GLY A 70 21.96 11.60 13.88
CA GLY A 70 23.16 12.04 13.15
C GLY A 70 23.31 11.45 11.76
N VAL A 71 22.34 10.68 11.30
CA VAL A 71 22.34 10.07 9.95
C VAL A 71 21.60 11.00 8.97
N ARG A 72 22.17 11.16 7.78
CA ARG A 72 21.55 11.84 6.65
C ARG A 72 21.15 10.84 5.58
N TYR A 73 20.03 11.09 4.92
CA TYR A 73 19.49 10.21 3.89
C TYR A 73 19.45 10.94 2.53
N GLU A 74 20.58 11.62 2.21
CA GLU A 74 20.73 12.39 0.97
C GLU A 74 20.52 11.53 -0.27
N ASP A 75 21.00 10.30 -0.27
CA ASP A 75 20.84 9.32 -1.34
C ASP A 75 19.36 8.95 -1.60
N LEU A 76 18.56 8.86 -0.55
CA LEU A 76 17.13 8.60 -0.67
C LEU A 76 16.40 9.80 -1.28
N HIS A 77 16.72 11.02 -0.82
CA HIS A 77 16.17 12.24 -1.38
C HIS A 77 16.52 12.40 -2.87
N GLU A 78 17.81 12.23 -3.23
CA GLU A 78 18.29 12.29 -4.61
C GLU A 78 17.63 11.21 -5.49
N ARG A 79 17.49 10.00 -4.98
CA ARG A 79 16.88 8.90 -5.71
C ARG A 79 15.40 9.16 -5.99
N LEU A 80 14.66 9.69 -5.03
CA LEU A 80 13.24 10.02 -5.22
C LEU A 80 13.06 11.14 -6.23
N LEU A 81 13.83 12.22 -6.14
CA LEU A 81 13.62 13.40 -6.99
C LEU A 81 14.29 13.32 -8.37
N PHE A 82 15.47 12.69 -8.45
CA PHE A 82 16.31 12.73 -9.65
C PHE A 82 16.71 11.35 -10.19
N GLY A 83 16.38 10.27 -9.45
CA GLY A 83 16.59 8.90 -9.89
C GLY A 83 17.98 8.35 -9.64
N ASN A 84 19.01 9.19 -9.44
CA ASN A 84 20.41 8.79 -9.16
C ASN A 84 20.87 7.56 -9.98
N GLY A 85 20.71 7.61 -11.31
CA GLY A 85 21.03 6.51 -12.25
C GLY A 85 19.86 5.57 -12.57
N GLY A 86 18.70 5.76 -11.99
CA GLY A 86 17.45 5.04 -12.27
C GLY A 86 16.29 5.96 -12.60
N THR A 87 15.07 5.44 -12.55
CA THR A 87 13.85 6.23 -12.74
C THR A 87 13.53 6.98 -11.43
N PRO A 88 13.36 8.32 -11.46
CA PRO A 88 12.92 9.06 -10.29
C PRO A 88 11.55 8.57 -9.82
N ASP A 89 11.41 8.38 -8.50
CA ASP A 89 10.17 7.91 -7.85
C ASP A 89 9.42 6.85 -8.67
N GLU A 90 10.13 5.75 -8.95
CA GLU A 90 9.65 4.68 -9.83
C GLU A 90 8.27 4.15 -9.43
N TYR A 91 7.96 4.17 -8.14
CA TYR A 91 6.71 3.66 -7.56
C TYR A 91 5.66 4.75 -7.33
N MET A 92 5.92 5.99 -7.78
CA MET A 92 5.00 7.14 -7.67
C MET A 92 4.57 7.47 -6.23
N LEU A 93 5.49 7.30 -5.27
CA LEU A 93 5.24 7.55 -3.85
C LEU A 93 4.76 8.98 -3.59
N LEU A 94 5.32 9.96 -4.32
CA LEU A 94 4.95 11.36 -4.14
C LEU A 94 3.57 11.67 -4.73
N ALA A 95 3.15 10.96 -5.78
CA ALA A 95 1.80 11.07 -6.30
C ALA A 95 0.77 10.45 -5.35
N ASP A 96 1.13 9.35 -4.70
CA ASP A 96 0.26 8.64 -3.75
C ASP A 96 0.20 9.27 -2.36
N PHE A 97 1.17 10.12 -2.00
CA PHE A 97 1.31 10.67 -0.65
C PHE A 97 0.06 11.37 -0.12
N PRO A 98 -0.66 12.22 -0.87
CA PRO A 98 -1.88 12.84 -0.35
C PRO A 98 -2.98 11.83 -0.01
N SER A 99 -3.17 10.80 -0.84
CA SER A 99 -4.15 9.75 -0.60
C SER A 99 -3.74 8.82 0.55
N TYR A 100 -2.43 8.59 0.72
CA TYR A 100 -1.90 7.89 1.89
C TYR A 100 -2.21 8.64 3.19
N CYS A 101 -1.95 9.95 3.25
CA CYS A 101 -2.29 10.77 4.43
C CYS A 101 -3.78 10.73 4.76
N GLU A 102 -4.64 10.73 3.76
CA GLU A 102 -6.09 10.61 3.95
C GLU A 102 -6.48 9.22 4.47
N ALA A 103 -5.87 8.15 3.95
CA ALA A 103 -6.10 6.79 4.44
C ALA A 103 -5.62 6.62 5.89
N GLU A 104 -4.47 7.20 6.24
CA GLU A 104 -3.95 7.23 7.61
C GLU A 104 -4.90 7.96 8.55
N ARG A 105 -5.40 9.13 8.16
CA ARG A 105 -6.37 9.89 8.96
C ARG A 105 -7.62 9.06 9.23
N ARG A 106 -8.20 8.42 8.21
CA ARG A 106 -9.35 7.52 8.35
C ARG A 106 -9.05 6.34 9.26
N MET A 107 -7.84 5.78 9.18
CA MET A 107 -7.39 4.68 10.03
C MET A 107 -7.33 5.12 11.50
N VAL A 108 -6.72 6.26 11.80
CA VAL A 108 -6.63 6.81 13.16
C VAL A 108 -8.02 7.09 13.76
N GLU A 109 -8.90 7.72 12.99
CA GLU A 109 -10.29 7.98 13.39
C GLU A 109 -11.05 6.67 13.66
N THR A 110 -10.89 5.67 12.78
CA THR A 110 -11.52 4.36 12.96
C THR A 110 -10.95 3.63 14.17
N TYR A 111 -9.65 3.77 14.44
CA TYR A 111 -9.00 3.15 15.60
C TYR A 111 -9.52 3.74 16.94
N ALA A 112 -9.91 4.99 16.95
CA ALA A 112 -10.55 5.61 18.12
C ALA A 112 -11.92 4.99 18.44
N ASP A 113 -12.68 4.54 17.44
CA ASP A 113 -13.88 3.71 17.60
C ASP A 113 -13.51 2.23 17.73
N ARG A 114 -13.28 1.80 18.96
CA ARG A 114 -12.87 0.40 19.26
C ARG A 114 -13.89 -0.63 18.82
N THR A 115 -15.16 -0.31 18.81
CA THR A 115 -16.21 -1.23 18.36
C THR A 115 -16.09 -1.46 16.87
N LYS A 116 -16.01 -0.40 16.08
CA LYS A 116 -15.82 -0.47 14.64
C LYS A 116 -14.52 -1.18 14.26
N TRP A 117 -13.41 -0.81 14.90
CA TRP A 117 -12.11 -1.44 14.68
C TRP A 117 -12.16 -2.96 14.90
N ASN A 118 -12.75 -3.40 16.03
CA ASN A 118 -12.86 -4.81 16.35
C ASN A 118 -13.81 -5.55 15.41
N GLN A 119 -14.88 -4.93 14.92
CA GLN A 119 -15.75 -5.50 13.89
C GLN A 119 -15.01 -5.73 12.58
N MET A 120 -14.24 -4.75 12.11
CA MET A 120 -13.40 -4.87 10.92
C MET A 120 -12.36 -5.98 11.08
N SER A 121 -11.70 -6.05 12.26
CA SER A 121 -10.73 -7.09 12.58
C SER A 121 -11.36 -8.48 12.58
N LEU A 122 -12.53 -8.64 13.18
CA LEU A 122 -13.27 -9.89 13.18
C LEU A 122 -13.71 -10.29 11.76
N HIS A 123 -14.17 -9.33 10.96
CA HIS A 123 -14.50 -9.55 9.56
C HIS A 123 -13.29 -10.05 8.75
N ASN A 124 -12.10 -9.44 8.97
CA ASN A 124 -10.85 -9.88 8.37
C ASN A 124 -10.54 -11.35 8.72
N ILE A 125 -10.67 -11.74 9.99
CA ILE A 125 -10.46 -13.12 10.43
C ILE A 125 -11.47 -14.06 9.77
N ALA A 126 -12.76 -13.72 9.80
CA ALA A 126 -13.83 -14.55 9.26
C ALA A 126 -13.70 -14.81 7.74
N ARG A 127 -13.10 -13.88 7.00
CA ARG A 127 -12.87 -13.99 5.56
C ARG A 127 -11.52 -14.59 5.18
N SER A 128 -10.68 -14.95 6.16
CA SER A 128 -9.31 -15.44 5.90
C SER A 128 -9.25 -16.84 5.25
N GLY A 129 -10.31 -17.64 5.34
CA GLY A 129 -10.32 -19.03 4.88
C GLY A 129 -9.91 -19.21 3.41
N ILE A 130 -10.19 -18.23 2.54
CA ILE A 130 -9.79 -18.28 1.14
C ILE A 130 -8.23 -18.26 0.97
N PHE A 131 -7.50 -17.79 1.97
CA PHE A 131 -6.03 -17.73 1.98
C PHE A 131 -5.40 -18.87 2.78
N ALA A 132 -6.18 -19.87 3.21
CA ALA A 132 -5.65 -21.03 3.92
C ALA A 132 -4.77 -21.87 2.99
N ALA A 133 -3.60 -22.29 3.47
CA ALA A 133 -2.66 -23.13 2.72
C ALA A 133 -3.32 -24.45 2.29
N ASP A 134 -4.08 -25.08 3.19
CA ASP A 134 -4.77 -26.35 2.90
C ASP A 134 -5.74 -26.22 1.73
N ARG A 135 -6.48 -25.10 1.63
CA ARG A 135 -7.34 -24.83 0.47
C ARG A 135 -6.52 -24.71 -0.81
N SER A 136 -5.41 -23.96 -0.78
CA SER A 136 -4.56 -23.79 -1.95
C SER A 136 -3.95 -25.11 -2.41
N ILE A 137 -3.49 -25.93 -1.49
CA ILE A 137 -2.96 -27.27 -1.81
C ILE A 137 -4.05 -28.19 -2.37
N ALA A 138 -5.28 -28.13 -1.82
CA ALA A 138 -6.40 -28.88 -2.38
C ALA A 138 -6.69 -28.46 -3.83
N ASP A 139 -6.74 -27.15 -4.11
CA ASP A 139 -6.93 -26.64 -5.46
C ASP A 139 -5.80 -27.10 -6.42
N TYR A 140 -4.54 -27.11 -5.98
CA TYR A 140 -3.42 -27.65 -6.78
C TYR A 140 -3.57 -29.14 -7.04
N ALA A 141 -3.89 -29.93 -6.01
CA ALA A 141 -4.04 -31.37 -6.11
C ALA A 141 -5.16 -31.71 -7.11
N GLU A 142 -6.33 -31.10 -6.97
CA GLU A 142 -7.49 -31.40 -7.81
C GLU A 142 -7.40 -30.84 -9.23
N ARG A 143 -6.99 -29.56 -9.36
CA ARG A 143 -7.09 -28.83 -10.63
C ARG A 143 -5.85 -28.97 -11.50
N ILE A 144 -4.65 -29.06 -10.90
CA ILE A 144 -3.37 -29.07 -11.62
C ILE A 144 -2.80 -30.48 -11.66
N TRP A 145 -2.58 -31.09 -10.49
CA TRP A 145 -1.91 -32.39 -10.40
C TRP A 145 -2.86 -33.57 -10.66
N LYS A 146 -4.17 -33.35 -10.59
CA LYS A 146 -5.18 -34.41 -10.80
C LYS A 146 -5.01 -35.61 -9.88
N VAL A 147 -4.56 -35.37 -8.64
CA VAL A 147 -4.39 -36.39 -7.61
C VAL A 147 -5.47 -36.27 -6.53
N PRO A 148 -5.93 -37.39 -5.92
CA PRO A 148 -6.90 -37.31 -4.83
C PRO A 148 -6.31 -36.59 -3.64
N TYR A 149 -7.00 -35.55 -3.17
CA TYR A 149 -6.66 -34.84 -1.94
C TYR A 149 -7.53 -35.38 -0.80
N LYS A 150 -6.92 -36.04 0.17
CA LYS A 150 -7.59 -36.43 1.41
C LYS A 150 -7.34 -35.35 2.47
N LYS A 151 -8.42 -34.78 2.99
CA LYS A 151 -8.37 -33.91 4.16
C LYS A 151 -7.95 -34.69 5.41
#